data_bce6859f9dd8a172f34687de06137031
#
_entry.id   bce6859f9dd8a172f34687de06137031
#
_cell.length_a   1.000
_cell.length_b   1.000
_cell.length_c   1.000
_cell.angle_alpha   90.00
_cell.angle_beta   90.00
_cell.angle_gamma   90.00
#
_symmetry.space_group_name_H-M   'P 1'
#
loop_
_entity.id
_entity.type
_entity.pdbx_description
1 polymer ?
#
loop_
_entity_poly.entity_id
_entity_poly.type
_entity_poly.pdbx_seq_one_letter_code
_entity_poly.pdbx_strand_id
1 'polypeptide(L)'
;YDEGPDMKWMYSTLIVCFVLSISTIGVLYIPLLQKPYYFLLPIIYVYLTFKVVGFATKKIDIIRRKNIELEKEPEPVKKEKKQDLSSKLGPLVEEWIYEKKFCREGLTIKDVALEMGTNQNYLSQYLNNCLDKTFQVWLNTLRIEESKSLLTSSEKLSIEEIGIRVGIPQNYNFSRWFRVVTDMTPFQYRRLHQSGK
;
A
#
# COMPACT_ATOMS: atom_id res chain seq x y z
N TYR A 1 -4.82 11.15 -9.88
CA TYR A 1 -5.65 10.51 -8.82
C TYR A 1 -6.93 10.07 -9.51
N ASP A 2 -6.91 8.88 -10.06
CA ASP A 2 -8.12 8.23 -10.56
C ASP A 2 -8.76 7.57 -9.34
N GLU A 3 -9.70 8.27 -8.72
CA GLU A 3 -10.57 7.67 -7.71
C GLU A 3 -11.34 6.55 -8.41
N GLY A 4 -10.91 5.33 -8.23
CA GLY A 4 -11.52 4.16 -8.83
C GLY A 4 -13.04 4.12 -8.53
N PRO A 5 -13.84 3.48 -9.39
CA PRO A 5 -15.31 3.44 -9.28
C PRO A 5 -15.81 3.00 -7.90
N ASP A 6 -14.96 2.37 -7.10
CA ASP A 6 -15.25 1.88 -5.76
C ASP A 6 -15.43 2.99 -4.71
N MET A 7 -14.70 4.11 -4.82
CA MET A 7 -14.79 5.22 -3.86
C MET A 7 -16.08 6.03 -4.05
N LYS A 8 -16.51 6.28 -5.27
CA LYS A 8 -17.75 7.02 -5.57
C LYS A 8 -18.99 6.32 -5.01
N TRP A 9 -19.02 5.00 -5.09
CA TRP A 9 -20.11 4.21 -4.53
C TRP A 9 -20.16 4.28 -2.99
N MET A 10 -19.01 4.22 -2.33
CA MET A 10 -18.91 4.33 -0.88
C MET A 10 -19.39 5.70 -0.38
N TYR A 11 -18.96 6.78 -1.03
CA TYR A 11 -19.45 8.14 -0.71
C TYR A 11 -20.95 8.28 -0.93
N SER A 12 -21.49 7.70 -2.02
CA SER A 12 -22.93 7.72 -2.31
C SER A 12 -23.74 7.04 -1.20
N THR A 13 -23.32 5.87 -0.72
CA THR A 13 -24.00 5.16 0.38
C THR A 13 -23.94 5.92 1.70
N LEU A 14 -22.80 6.54 2.02
CA LEU A 14 -22.66 7.37 3.22
C LEU A 14 -23.57 8.59 3.17
N ILE A 15 -23.67 9.26 2.02
CA ILE A 15 -24.57 10.41 1.83
C ILE A 15 -26.03 9.98 2.02
N VAL A 16 -26.44 8.86 1.45
CA VAL A 16 -27.81 8.35 1.61
C VAL A 16 -28.10 8.03 3.07
N CYS A 17 -27.20 7.38 3.80
CA CYS A 17 -27.37 7.10 5.23
C CYS A 17 -27.49 8.40 6.04
N PHE A 18 -26.68 9.41 5.72
CA PHE A 18 -26.70 10.71 6.38
C PHE A 18 -28.03 11.46 6.15
N VAL A 19 -28.52 11.48 4.90
CA VAL A 19 -29.81 12.08 4.54
C VAL A 19 -30.96 11.37 5.25
N LEU A 20 -30.95 10.04 5.31
CA LEU A 20 -31.96 9.26 6.04
C LEU A 20 -31.95 9.60 7.55
N SER A 21 -30.78 9.76 8.15
CA SER A 21 -30.63 10.13 9.57
C SER A 21 -31.20 11.53 9.85
N ILE A 22 -30.95 12.50 8.98
CA ILE A 22 -31.53 13.85 9.13
C ILE A 22 -33.06 13.81 8.92
N SER A 23 -33.55 13.02 7.95
CA SER A 23 -35.00 12.94 7.67
C SER A 23 -35.78 12.32 8.84
N THR A 24 -35.17 11.43 9.65
CA THR A 24 -35.79 10.90 10.87
C THR A 24 -36.11 11.99 11.88
N ILE A 25 -35.21 12.97 12.03
CA ILE A 25 -35.39 14.10 12.93
C ILE A 25 -36.53 15.00 12.43
N GLY A 26 -36.59 15.30 11.13
CA GLY A 26 -37.63 16.12 10.52
C GLY A 26 -39.04 15.52 10.66
N VAL A 27 -39.19 14.22 10.51
CA VAL A 27 -40.46 13.51 10.59
C VAL A 27 -41.04 13.54 12.01
N LEU A 28 -40.23 13.69 13.06
CA LEU A 28 -40.70 13.81 14.44
C LEU A 28 -41.59 15.04 14.65
N TYR A 29 -41.48 16.07 13.83
CA TYR A 29 -42.26 17.30 13.92
C TYR A 29 -43.57 17.25 13.11
N ILE A 30 -43.80 16.24 12.28
CA ILE A 30 -44.97 16.14 11.41
C ILE A 30 -45.73 14.81 11.68
N PRO A 31 -46.72 14.79 12.61
CA PRO A 31 -47.39 13.56 13.05
C PRO A 31 -48.02 12.74 11.92
N LEU A 32 -48.49 13.41 10.86
CA LEU A 32 -49.15 12.76 9.71
C LEU A 32 -48.18 11.84 8.93
N LEU A 33 -46.87 12.18 8.89
CA LEU A 33 -45.83 11.44 8.14
C LEU A 33 -45.18 10.35 8.98
N GLN A 34 -45.36 10.31 10.29
CA GLN A 34 -44.70 9.35 11.17
C GLN A 34 -45.03 7.91 10.86
N LYS A 35 -46.34 7.58 10.70
CA LYS A 35 -46.74 6.19 10.46
C LYS A 35 -46.16 5.59 9.17
N PRO A 36 -46.34 6.20 7.98
CA PRO A 36 -45.76 5.64 6.76
C PRO A 36 -44.23 5.61 6.79
N TYR A 37 -43.58 6.59 7.44
CA TYR A 37 -42.14 6.66 7.53
C TYR A 37 -41.53 5.47 8.31
N TYR A 38 -42.12 5.11 9.47
CA TYR A 38 -41.66 3.98 10.27
C TYR A 38 -41.80 2.63 9.55
N PHE A 39 -42.75 2.50 8.63
CA PHE A 39 -42.88 1.28 7.80
C PHE A 39 -41.91 1.26 6.64
N LEU A 40 -41.61 2.39 6.01
CA LEU A 40 -40.68 2.46 4.86
C LEU A 40 -39.23 2.40 5.26
N LEU A 41 -38.84 2.97 6.41
CA LEU A 41 -37.47 3.03 6.87
C LEU A 41 -36.80 1.66 6.97
N PRO A 42 -37.38 0.62 7.61
CA PRO A 42 -36.78 -0.71 7.67
C PRO A 42 -36.56 -1.33 6.28
N ILE A 43 -37.49 -1.12 5.36
CA ILE A 43 -37.38 -1.64 3.99
C ILE A 43 -36.20 -1.03 3.27
N ILE A 44 -35.99 0.28 3.42
CA ILE A 44 -34.84 0.99 2.84
C ILE A 44 -33.52 0.49 3.46
N TYR A 45 -33.45 0.31 4.77
CA TYR A 45 -32.27 -0.23 5.44
C TYR A 45 -31.95 -1.66 5.00
N VAL A 46 -32.93 -2.54 4.89
CA VAL A 46 -32.75 -3.90 4.37
C VAL A 46 -32.21 -3.86 2.94
N TYR A 47 -32.79 -3.03 2.07
CA TYR A 47 -32.31 -2.86 0.70
C TYR A 47 -30.85 -2.38 0.64
N LEU A 48 -30.48 -1.37 1.44
CA LEU A 48 -29.12 -0.86 1.51
C LEU A 48 -28.14 -1.93 2.02
N THR A 49 -28.55 -2.69 3.04
CA THR A 49 -27.75 -3.80 3.57
C THR A 49 -27.48 -4.86 2.50
N PHE A 50 -28.48 -5.26 1.73
CA PHE A 50 -28.33 -6.20 0.62
C PHE A 50 -27.39 -5.67 -0.46
N LYS A 51 -27.47 -4.38 -0.78
CA LYS A 51 -26.54 -3.74 -1.73
C LYS A 51 -25.10 -3.75 -1.24
N VAL A 52 -24.87 -3.42 0.03
CA VAL A 52 -23.52 -3.41 0.63
C VAL A 52 -22.94 -4.82 0.67
N VAL A 53 -23.72 -5.79 1.14
CA VAL A 53 -23.29 -7.20 1.18
C VAL A 53 -23.02 -7.73 -0.22
N GLY A 54 -23.89 -7.46 -1.19
CA GLY A 54 -23.70 -7.90 -2.58
C GLY A 54 -22.46 -7.31 -3.24
N PHE A 55 -22.10 -6.07 -2.91
CA PHE A 55 -20.85 -5.47 -3.36
C PHE A 55 -19.63 -6.13 -2.69
N ALA A 56 -19.68 -6.32 -1.39
CA ALA A 56 -18.60 -6.97 -0.64
C ALA A 56 -18.34 -8.41 -1.12
N THR A 57 -19.40 -9.20 -1.35
CA THR A 57 -19.27 -10.57 -1.87
C THR A 57 -18.68 -10.59 -3.28
N LYS A 58 -19.12 -9.68 -4.15
CA LYS A 58 -18.57 -9.57 -5.51
C LYS A 58 -17.07 -9.23 -5.51
N LYS A 59 -16.65 -8.36 -4.63
CA LYS A 59 -15.23 -8.00 -4.47
C LYS A 59 -14.40 -9.17 -3.94
N ILE A 60 -14.93 -9.90 -2.97
CA ILE A 60 -14.29 -11.13 -2.44
C ILE A 60 -14.18 -12.20 -3.54
N ASP A 61 -15.22 -12.39 -4.35
CA ASP A 61 -15.20 -13.36 -5.45
C ASP A 61 -14.17 -13.01 -6.54
N ILE A 62 -14.00 -11.72 -6.85
CA ILE A 62 -12.98 -11.26 -7.79
C ILE A 62 -11.58 -11.56 -7.25
N ILE A 63 -11.32 -11.26 -5.98
CA ILE A 63 -10.04 -11.54 -5.32
C ILE A 63 -9.80 -13.05 -5.27
N ARG A 64 -10.82 -13.84 -4.94
CA ARG A 64 -10.74 -15.30 -4.88
C ARG A 64 -10.47 -15.92 -6.25
N ARG A 65 -11.13 -15.46 -7.32
CA ARG A 65 -10.86 -15.90 -8.69
C ARG A 65 -9.44 -15.59 -9.12
N LYS A 66 -8.95 -14.38 -8.83
CA LYS A 66 -7.60 -13.97 -9.13
C LYS A 66 -6.56 -14.85 -8.40
N ASN A 67 -6.83 -15.20 -7.14
CA ASN A 67 -5.96 -16.11 -6.38
C ASN A 67 -6.01 -17.54 -6.92
N ILE A 68 -7.18 -18.04 -7.33
CA ILE A 68 -7.35 -19.39 -7.94
C ILE A 68 -6.69 -19.46 -9.33
N GLU A 69 -6.72 -18.39 -10.12
CA GLU A 69 -5.98 -18.31 -11.39
C GLU A 69 -4.47 -18.34 -11.17
N LEU A 70 -3.98 -17.69 -10.12
CA LEU A 70 -2.57 -17.73 -9.72
C LEU A 70 -2.13 -19.12 -9.21
N GLU A 71 -3.05 -19.90 -8.61
CA GLU A 71 -2.79 -21.27 -8.16
C GLU A 71 -2.89 -22.33 -9.28
N LYS A 72 -3.58 -22.01 -10.38
CA LYS A 72 -3.80 -22.96 -11.49
C LYS A 72 -2.66 -23.03 -12.53
N GLU A 73 -1.65 -22.16 -12.46
CA GLU A 73 -0.46 -22.35 -13.32
C GLU A 73 0.34 -23.57 -12.83
N PRO A 74 0.60 -24.54 -13.70
CA PRO A 74 1.41 -25.73 -13.35
C PRO A 74 2.79 -25.29 -12.87
N GLU A 75 3.29 -25.91 -11.80
CA GLU A 75 4.57 -25.58 -11.16
C GLU A 75 5.77 -25.41 -12.13
N PRO A 76 5.95 -26.22 -13.20
CA PRO A 76 7.05 -26.04 -14.14
C PRO A 76 6.96 -24.72 -14.92
N VAL A 77 5.78 -24.32 -15.39
CA VAL A 77 5.59 -23.05 -16.13
C VAL A 77 5.82 -21.82 -15.24
N LYS A 78 5.48 -21.94 -13.97
CA LYS A 78 5.71 -20.87 -12.98
C LYS A 78 7.20 -20.71 -12.66
N LYS A 79 7.96 -21.82 -12.61
CA LYS A 79 9.40 -21.80 -12.39
C LYS A 79 10.16 -21.24 -13.60
N GLU A 80 9.82 -21.65 -14.83
CA GLU A 80 10.44 -21.13 -16.05
C GLU A 80 10.18 -19.62 -16.23
N LYS A 81 8.93 -19.17 -16.06
CA LYS A 81 8.61 -17.73 -16.10
C LYS A 81 9.33 -16.93 -15.02
N LYS A 82 9.46 -17.50 -13.82
CA LYS A 82 10.18 -16.87 -12.72
C LYS A 82 11.68 -16.74 -13.04
N GLN A 83 12.27 -17.78 -13.62
CA GLN A 83 13.68 -17.80 -13.98
C GLN A 83 13.99 -16.84 -15.15
N ASP A 84 13.14 -16.81 -16.18
CA ASP A 84 13.26 -15.87 -17.30
C ASP A 84 13.09 -14.40 -16.82
N LEU A 85 12.14 -14.14 -15.95
CA LEU A 85 11.93 -12.81 -15.37
C LEU A 85 13.11 -12.38 -14.49
N SER A 86 13.67 -13.28 -13.70
CA SER A 86 14.84 -13.04 -12.85
C SER A 86 16.10 -12.77 -13.67
N SER A 87 16.33 -13.53 -14.73
CA SER A 87 17.50 -13.33 -15.59
C SER A 87 17.46 -12.02 -16.37
N LYS A 88 16.26 -11.55 -16.75
CA LYS A 88 16.09 -10.28 -17.49
C LYS A 88 16.10 -9.06 -16.61
N LEU A 89 15.42 -9.09 -15.48
CA LEU A 89 15.24 -7.90 -14.62
C LEU A 89 16.27 -7.83 -13.48
N GLY A 90 16.83 -8.95 -13.04
CA GLY A 90 17.82 -8.99 -11.98
C GLY A 90 18.98 -8.01 -12.19
N PRO A 91 19.69 -8.08 -13.31
CA PRO A 91 20.80 -7.17 -13.60
C PRO A 91 20.41 -5.69 -13.62
N LEU A 92 19.21 -5.36 -14.19
CA LEU A 92 18.71 -3.99 -14.25
C LEU A 92 18.36 -3.44 -12.86
N VAL A 93 17.80 -4.29 -12.01
CA VAL A 93 17.49 -3.95 -10.62
C VAL A 93 18.76 -3.73 -9.81
N GLU A 94 19.76 -4.60 -9.98
CA GLU A 94 21.06 -4.49 -9.30
C GLU A 94 21.81 -3.22 -9.71
N GLU A 95 21.85 -2.88 -10.99
CA GLU A 95 22.45 -1.66 -11.50
C GLU A 95 21.75 -0.41 -10.93
N TRP A 96 20.42 -0.39 -10.94
CA TRP A 96 19.62 0.71 -10.38
C TRP A 96 19.85 0.88 -8.87
N ILE A 97 20.02 -0.22 -8.12
CA ILE A 97 20.35 -0.20 -6.69
C ILE A 97 21.78 0.31 -6.50
N TYR A 98 22.75 -0.13 -7.31
CA TYR A 98 24.14 0.30 -7.23
C TYR A 98 24.28 1.81 -7.39
N GLU A 99 23.52 2.42 -8.29
CA GLU A 99 23.48 3.86 -8.49
C GLU A 99 22.75 4.64 -7.38
N LYS A 100 22.24 3.96 -6.35
CA LYS A 100 21.50 4.53 -5.21
C LYS A 100 20.31 5.42 -5.62
N LYS A 101 19.72 5.15 -6.77
CA LYS A 101 18.56 5.88 -7.29
C LYS A 101 17.35 5.82 -6.37
N PHE A 102 17.29 4.81 -5.50
CA PHE A 102 16.24 4.63 -4.49
C PHE A 102 16.19 5.74 -3.43
N CYS A 103 17.26 6.53 -3.26
CA CYS A 103 17.31 7.63 -2.28
C CYS A 103 16.47 8.85 -2.71
N ARG A 104 15.98 8.91 -3.93
CA ARG A 104 15.10 10.02 -4.36
C ARG A 104 13.73 9.92 -3.74
N GLU A 105 13.18 11.06 -3.33
CA GLU A 105 11.83 11.15 -2.79
C GLU A 105 10.76 10.92 -3.88
N GLY A 106 9.58 10.44 -3.48
CA GLY A 106 8.39 10.41 -4.34
C GLY A 106 8.41 9.35 -5.44
N LEU A 107 9.35 8.41 -5.45
CA LEU A 107 9.44 7.36 -6.48
C LEU A 107 8.18 6.49 -6.52
N THR A 108 7.60 6.36 -7.71
CA THR A 108 6.56 5.38 -8.00
C THR A 108 7.12 4.17 -8.73
N ILE A 109 6.42 3.04 -8.68
CA ILE A 109 6.81 1.84 -9.44
C ILE A 109 6.90 2.11 -10.95
N LYS A 110 6.09 3.04 -11.45
CA LYS A 110 6.08 3.44 -12.85
C LYS A 110 7.38 4.16 -13.23
N ASP A 111 7.83 5.09 -12.37
CA ASP A 111 9.07 5.84 -12.60
C ASP A 111 10.27 4.91 -12.60
N VAL A 112 10.35 4.03 -11.60
CA VAL A 112 11.44 3.06 -11.47
C VAL A 112 11.47 2.08 -12.64
N ALA A 113 10.31 1.56 -13.06
CA ALA A 113 10.22 0.67 -14.21
C ALA A 113 10.68 1.37 -15.50
N LEU A 114 10.29 2.63 -15.70
CA LEU A 114 10.72 3.41 -16.87
C LEU A 114 12.25 3.61 -16.90
N GLU A 115 12.84 3.91 -15.75
CA GLU A 115 14.31 4.08 -15.63
C GLU A 115 15.09 2.79 -15.88
N MET A 116 14.48 1.65 -15.56
CA MET A 116 15.04 0.33 -15.85
C MET A 116 14.75 -0.16 -17.28
N GLY A 117 14.10 0.65 -18.12
CA GLY A 117 13.71 0.25 -19.49
C GLY A 117 12.66 -0.86 -19.54
N THR A 118 11.82 -0.98 -18.51
CA THR A 118 10.76 -1.99 -18.40
C THR A 118 9.40 -1.33 -18.12
N ASN A 119 8.39 -2.11 -17.86
CA ASN A 119 7.08 -1.59 -17.43
C ASN A 119 6.74 -2.00 -15.99
N GLN A 120 5.81 -1.26 -15.40
CA GLN A 120 5.41 -1.47 -14.01
C GLN A 120 4.89 -2.89 -13.70
N ASN A 121 4.26 -3.56 -14.67
CA ASN A 121 3.71 -4.90 -14.48
C ASN A 121 4.84 -5.94 -14.37
N TYR A 122 5.86 -5.85 -15.24
CA TYR A 122 7.02 -6.74 -15.16
C TYR A 122 7.82 -6.49 -13.87
N LEU A 123 8.07 -5.23 -13.51
CA LEU A 123 8.76 -4.91 -12.26
C LEU A 123 7.96 -5.42 -11.05
N SER A 124 6.64 -5.21 -11.02
CA SER A 124 5.78 -5.71 -9.95
C SER A 124 5.81 -7.24 -9.85
N GLN A 125 5.75 -7.93 -10.98
CA GLN A 125 5.85 -9.41 -11.02
C GLN A 125 7.22 -9.89 -10.53
N TYR A 126 8.30 -9.22 -10.92
CA TYR A 126 9.65 -9.55 -10.44
C TYR A 126 9.75 -9.39 -8.92
N LEU A 127 9.33 -8.26 -8.38
CA LEU A 127 9.39 -8.00 -6.94
C LEU A 127 8.55 -9.00 -6.14
N ASN A 128 7.33 -9.30 -6.60
CA ASN A 128 6.43 -10.22 -5.90
C ASN A 128 6.85 -11.68 -6.07
N ASN A 129 7.23 -12.11 -7.27
CA ASN A 129 7.47 -13.52 -7.56
C ASN A 129 8.92 -13.95 -7.28
N CYS A 130 9.91 -13.05 -7.47
CA CYS A 130 11.33 -13.36 -7.28
C CYS A 130 11.85 -12.95 -5.92
N LEU A 131 11.41 -11.78 -5.40
CA LEU A 131 11.87 -11.23 -4.14
C LEU A 131 10.87 -11.34 -2.98
N ASP A 132 9.65 -11.80 -3.26
CA ASP A 132 8.55 -11.92 -2.28
C ASP A 132 8.27 -10.60 -1.53
N LYS A 133 8.33 -9.48 -2.26
CA LYS A 133 8.15 -8.13 -1.71
C LYS A 133 7.25 -7.28 -2.60
N THR A 134 6.38 -6.49 -1.99
CA THR A 134 5.73 -5.39 -2.71
C THR A 134 6.75 -4.28 -3.02
N PHE A 135 6.48 -3.46 -4.02
CA PHE A 135 7.34 -2.32 -4.38
C PHE A 135 7.66 -1.42 -3.18
N GLN A 136 6.66 -1.11 -2.37
CA GLN A 136 6.83 -0.23 -1.22
C GLN A 136 7.73 -0.83 -0.13
N VAL A 137 7.56 -2.13 0.14
CA VAL A 137 8.41 -2.86 1.11
C VAL A 137 9.84 -2.94 0.59
N TRP A 138 10.01 -3.30 -0.68
CA TRP A 138 11.32 -3.39 -1.32
C TRP A 138 12.07 -2.06 -1.30
N LEU A 139 11.43 -0.97 -1.77
CA LEU A 139 12.04 0.36 -1.83
C LEU A 139 12.42 0.88 -0.44
N ASN A 140 11.52 0.75 0.54
CA ASN A 140 11.82 1.22 1.89
C ASN A 140 12.86 0.34 2.59
N THR A 141 12.92 -0.96 2.31
CA THR A 141 14.01 -1.82 2.82
C THR A 141 15.37 -1.30 2.35
N LEU A 142 15.53 -0.99 1.05
CA LEU A 142 16.79 -0.43 0.51
C LEU A 142 17.18 0.89 1.19
N ARG A 143 16.21 1.78 1.37
CA ARG A 143 16.40 3.06 2.05
C ARG A 143 16.84 2.91 3.50
N ILE A 144 16.24 1.96 4.21
CA ILE A 144 16.61 1.68 5.61
C ILE A 144 17.99 1.05 5.69
N GLU A 145 18.34 0.13 4.79
CA GLU A 145 19.71 -0.43 4.75
C GLU A 145 20.77 0.66 4.51
N GLU A 146 20.53 1.59 3.58
CA GLU A 146 21.42 2.73 3.36
C GLU A 146 21.52 3.63 4.60
N SER A 147 20.40 3.86 5.29
CA SER A 147 20.37 4.70 6.49
C SER A 147 21.21 4.16 7.65
N LYS A 148 21.43 2.84 7.73
CA LYS A 148 22.29 2.23 8.76
C LYS A 148 23.71 2.74 8.65
N SER A 149 24.25 2.86 7.44
CA SER A 149 25.59 3.40 7.20
C SER A 149 25.71 4.87 7.63
N LEU A 150 24.67 5.67 7.36
CA LEU A 150 24.62 7.08 7.76
C LEU A 150 24.49 7.25 9.28
N LEU A 151 23.73 6.37 9.95
CA LEU A 151 23.55 6.39 11.40
C LEU A 151 24.86 6.10 12.16
N THR A 152 25.74 5.29 11.58
CA THR A 152 27.02 4.86 12.17
C THR A 152 28.22 5.63 11.66
N SER A 153 28.02 6.53 10.69
CA SER A 153 29.07 7.37 10.14
C SER A 153 29.65 8.34 11.18
N SER A 154 30.84 8.88 10.92
CA SER A 154 31.45 9.94 11.72
C SER A 154 30.72 11.29 11.59
N GLU A 155 29.90 11.45 10.57
CA GLU A 155 29.08 12.62 10.32
C GLU A 155 27.91 12.66 11.33
N LYS A 156 27.82 13.75 12.11
CA LYS A 156 26.78 13.92 13.15
C LYS A 156 25.45 14.37 12.53
N LEU A 157 24.85 13.52 11.69
CA LEU A 157 23.52 13.78 11.11
C LEU A 157 22.41 13.55 12.12
N SER A 158 21.41 14.43 12.10
CA SER A 158 20.14 14.19 12.81
C SER A 158 19.36 13.02 12.18
N ILE A 159 18.42 12.45 12.91
CA ILE A 159 17.54 11.38 12.38
C ILE A 159 16.72 11.90 11.20
N GLU A 160 16.29 13.16 11.28
CA GLU A 160 15.53 13.82 10.22
C GLU A 160 16.35 14.00 8.93
N GLU A 161 17.59 14.51 9.05
CA GLU A 161 18.50 14.64 7.90
C GLU A 161 18.80 13.31 7.23
N ILE A 162 18.96 12.23 8.00
CA ILE A 162 19.13 10.89 7.45
C ILE A 162 17.86 10.46 6.69
N GLY A 163 16.67 10.67 7.26
CA GLY A 163 15.41 10.38 6.59
C GLY A 163 15.29 11.09 5.24
N ILE A 164 15.65 12.36 5.18
CA ILE A 164 15.64 13.15 3.94
C ILE A 164 16.66 12.56 2.93
N ARG A 165 17.89 12.28 3.36
CA ARG A 165 18.95 11.75 2.47
C ARG A 165 18.60 10.39 1.85
N VAL A 166 17.83 9.56 2.55
CA VAL A 166 17.42 8.25 2.02
C VAL A 166 16.05 8.29 1.33
N GLY A 167 15.46 9.47 1.17
CA GLY A 167 14.19 9.66 0.45
C GLY A 167 12.93 9.35 1.26
N ILE A 168 13.01 9.37 2.60
CA ILE A 168 11.87 9.28 3.53
C ILE A 168 11.85 10.53 4.42
N PRO A 169 11.43 11.69 3.92
CA PRO A 169 11.59 12.97 4.63
C PRO A 169 10.73 13.10 5.88
N GLN A 170 9.64 12.31 5.99
CA GLN A 170 8.76 12.35 7.14
C GLN A 170 9.35 11.51 8.28
N ASN A 171 9.81 12.16 9.35
CA ASN A 171 10.46 11.52 10.49
C ASN A 171 9.63 10.35 11.09
N TYR A 172 8.31 10.51 11.20
CA TYR A 172 7.43 9.44 11.67
C TYR A 172 7.48 8.20 10.75
N ASN A 173 7.42 8.40 9.44
CA ASN A 173 7.47 7.31 8.47
C ASN A 173 8.85 6.65 8.45
N PHE A 174 9.92 7.44 8.53
CA PHE A 174 11.29 6.91 8.61
C PHE A 174 11.47 6.02 9.84
N SER A 175 11.14 6.52 11.03
CA SER A 175 11.26 5.78 12.29
C SER A 175 10.41 4.50 12.31
N ARG A 176 9.21 4.56 11.72
CA ARG A 176 8.32 3.40 11.59
C ARG A 176 8.93 2.33 10.68
N TRP A 177 9.40 2.71 9.48
CA TRP A 177 10.02 1.77 8.55
C TRP A 177 11.32 1.21 9.09
N PHE A 178 12.13 2.04 9.74
CA PHE A 178 13.36 1.60 10.39
C PHE A 178 13.07 0.50 11.41
N ARG A 179 12.04 0.69 12.25
CA ARG A 179 11.63 -0.32 13.23
C ARG A 179 11.08 -1.60 12.59
N VAL A 180 10.34 -1.49 11.49
CA VAL A 180 9.83 -2.66 10.75
C VAL A 180 10.96 -3.52 10.17
N VAL A 181 12.05 -2.87 9.71
CA VAL A 181 13.17 -3.57 9.05
C VAL A 181 14.21 -4.07 10.06
N THR A 182 14.40 -3.38 11.19
CA THR A 182 15.52 -3.62 12.13
C THR A 182 15.08 -4.03 13.52
N ASP A 183 13.79 -4.05 13.83
CA ASP A 183 13.19 -4.23 15.15
C ASP A 183 13.62 -3.18 16.21
N MET A 184 14.33 -2.13 15.78
CA MET A 184 14.85 -1.06 16.64
C MET A 184 14.44 0.32 16.12
N THR A 185 14.47 1.32 17.01
CA THR A 185 14.39 2.70 16.57
C THR A 185 15.73 3.17 16.01
N PRO A 186 15.77 4.19 15.11
CA PRO A 186 17.03 4.75 14.59
C PRO A 186 17.97 5.23 15.71
N PHE A 187 17.41 5.79 16.78
CA PHE A 187 18.17 6.25 17.95
C PHE A 187 18.81 5.09 18.71
N GLN A 188 18.06 4.01 18.95
CA GLN A 188 18.58 2.80 19.61
C GLN A 188 19.70 2.17 18.78
N TYR A 189 19.49 2.06 17.46
CA TYR A 189 20.49 1.52 16.54
C TYR A 189 21.78 2.34 16.57
N ARG A 190 21.69 3.67 16.49
CA ARG A 190 22.83 4.57 16.59
C ARG A 190 23.61 4.36 17.89
N ARG A 191 22.90 4.34 19.04
CA ARG A 191 23.52 4.19 20.35
C ARG A 191 24.28 2.87 20.48
N LEU A 192 23.72 1.76 19.99
CA LEU A 192 24.37 0.46 20.05
C LEU A 192 25.66 0.40 19.21
N HIS A 193 25.66 1.02 18.03
CA HIS A 193 26.78 0.90 17.10
C HIS A 193 27.81 2.05 17.19
N GLN A 194 27.53 3.11 17.94
CA GLN A 194 28.50 4.17 18.24
C GLN A 194 29.19 4.00 19.60
N SER A 195 28.65 3.19 20.51
CA SER A 195 29.27 2.92 21.84
C SER A 195 30.47 1.97 21.79
N GLY A 196 30.90 1.53 20.62
CA GLY A 196 32.00 0.62 20.39
C GLY A 196 33.27 1.27 19.78
N LYS A 197 33.36 2.60 19.78
CA LYS A 197 34.56 3.33 19.35
C LYS A 197 35.16 4.15 20.46
#